data_683ae7f6cd5208f2b2d24cc2832e0d64
#
_entry.id   683ae7f6cd5208f2b2d24cc2832e0d64
#
_cell.length_a   1.000
_cell.length_b   1.000
_cell.length_c   1.000
_cell.angle_alpha   90.00
_cell.angle_beta   90.00
_cell.angle_gamma   90.00
#
_symmetry.space_group_name_H-M   'P 1'
#
loop_
_entity.id
_entity.type
_entity.pdbx_description
1 polymer ?
#
loop_
_entity_poly.entity_id
_entity_poly.type
_entity_poly.pdbx_seq_one_letter_code
_entity_poly.pdbx_strand_id
1 'polypeptide(L)'
;MPRGPLAVGLIGVVVLAMILVPLAVNKLVSGRNGAGTSTAAQSTVLDGNAPLSQLLKVNGRVGSGSAPSITLNDDASLSAPSSVLTDVVETGKGRAVSEGTPVILQVSQFSGLDGRNTTGNEEGYKLWQGMLGPDVGEYINAAVSGQREGTRVVLREPADEEDGSRTTKITVVDLLPTTATGEEKRPAAGTPSVSEGKDGSITVSSAGLPAPTRASTEILIKGTGPQIGSQDRLIARTTMVSWATGQPLEKSTFGDQEPPKQLDMSNALVGVSQNLVDITVGSRVVLSLPAEQAQGKEPVVVVIDVLAKDPAQAPGGAEGHAGSASSATPQTSTGPTPKDPS
;
A
#
# COMPACT_ATOMS: atom_id res chain seq x y z
N MET A 1 -37.45 8.08 -31.28
CA MET A 1 -36.28 8.41 -32.10
C MET A 1 -35.22 7.34 -31.87
N PRO A 2 -34.82 6.61 -32.91
CA PRO A 2 -33.91 5.49 -32.76
C PRO A 2 -32.46 5.96 -32.58
N ARG A 3 -31.80 5.45 -31.59
CA ARG A 3 -30.34 5.57 -31.41
C ARG A 3 -29.64 4.55 -32.29
N GLY A 4 -28.98 5.00 -33.34
CA GLY A 4 -28.32 4.13 -34.31
C GLY A 4 -26.94 3.61 -33.82
N PRO A 5 -26.47 2.51 -34.44
CA PRO A 5 -25.26 1.76 -34.08
C PRO A 5 -23.94 2.35 -34.61
N LEU A 6 -23.87 3.68 -34.83
CA LEU A 6 -22.71 4.35 -35.47
C LEU A 6 -21.58 4.76 -34.51
N ALA A 7 -21.80 4.68 -33.20
CA ALA A 7 -20.80 5.11 -32.22
C ALA A 7 -19.75 4.04 -31.89
N VAL A 8 -20.02 2.77 -32.15
CA VAL A 8 -19.11 1.65 -31.81
C VAL A 8 -18.07 1.42 -32.92
N GLY A 9 -18.36 1.84 -34.15
CA GLY A 9 -17.45 1.65 -35.28
C GLY A 9 -16.23 2.58 -35.30
N LEU A 10 -16.31 3.76 -34.64
CA LEU A 10 -15.23 4.75 -34.72
C LEU A 10 -14.06 4.44 -33.76
N ILE A 11 -14.33 3.78 -32.63
CA ILE A 11 -13.31 3.40 -31.66
C ILE A 11 -12.45 2.24 -32.17
N GLY A 12 -13.05 1.30 -32.92
CA GLY A 12 -12.32 0.16 -33.51
C GLY A 12 -11.30 0.57 -34.57
N VAL A 13 -11.58 1.65 -35.33
CA VAL A 13 -10.70 2.09 -36.42
C VAL A 13 -9.48 2.84 -35.88
N VAL A 14 -9.60 3.58 -34.78
CA VAL A 14 -8.47 4.31 -34.16
C VAL A 14 -7.49 3.34 -33.49
N VAL A 15 -7.99 2.27 -32.87
CA VAL A 15 -7.12 1.25 -32.25
C VAL A 15 -6.39 0.43 -33.28
N LEU A 16 -7.05 0.12 -34.44
CA LEU A 16 -6.40 -0.62 -35.53
C LEU A 16 -5.33 0.23 -36.26
N ALA A 17 -5.48 1.53 -36.32
CA ALA A 17 -4.48 2.41 -36.92
C ALA A 17 -3.22 2.58 -36.06
N MET A 18 -3.31 2.46 -34.74
CA MET A 18 -2.13 2.50 -33.85
C MET A 18 -1.31 1.22 -33.85
N ILE A 19 -1.92 0.08 -34.18
CA ILE A 19 -1.23 -1.22 -34.22
C ILE A 19 -0.50 -1.45 -35.55
N LEU A 20 -0.94 -0.82 -36.65
CA LEU A 20 -0.38 -1.05 -37.99
C LEU A 20 0.77 -0.10 -38.37
N VAL A 21 0.96 1.03 -37.68
CA VAL A 21 2.02 2.00 -38.00
C VAL A 21 3.44 1.48 -37.68
N PRO A 22 3.70 0.70 -36.61
CA PRO A 22 5.02 0.16 -36.38
C PRO A 22 5.45 -0.93 -37.37
N LEU A 23 4.51 -1.66 -37.99
CA LEU A 23 4.81 -2.75 -38.92
C LEU A 23 5.16 -2.26 -40.35
N ALA A 24 4.71 -1.06 -40.72
CA ALA A 24 4.99 -0.52 -42.06
C ALA A 24 6.38 0.14 -42.17
N VAL A 25 6.93 0.65 -41.08
CA VAL A 25 8.25 1.32 -41.08
C VAL A 25 9.39 0.31 -41.19
N ASN A 26 9.20 -0.93 -40.69
CA ASN A 26 10.26 -1.95 -40.70
C ASN A 26 10.44 -2.65 -42.06
N LYS A 27 9.53 -2.45 -43.04
CA LYS A 27 9.62 -3.06 -44.38
C LYS A 27 10.27 -2.15 -45.43
N LEU A 28 10.50 -0.88 -45.14
CA LEU A 28 11.06 0.09 -46.09
C LEU A 28 12.57 0.31 -45.98
N VAL A 29 13.26 -0.32 -45.00
CA VAL A 29 14.71 -0.20 -44.80
C VAL A 29 15.47 -1.45 -45.26
N SER A 30 14.81 -2.54 -45.71
CA SER A 30 15.46 -3.76 -46.17
C SER A 30 15.74 -3.76 -47.67
N GLY A 31 16.52 -2.77 -48.11
CA GLY A 31 16.92 -2.69 -49.51
C GLY A 31 18.25 -1.98 -49.70
N ARG A 32 19.32 -2.48 -49.04
CA ARG A 32 20.68 -2.20 -49.54
C ARG A 32 21.69 -3.20 -48.97
N ASN A 33 22.28 -3.93 -49.86
CA ASN A 33 23.26 -4.97 -49.65
C ASN A 33 24.42 -4.57 -48.72
N GLY A 34 24.63 -5.37 -47.70
CA GLY A 34 25.84 -5.44 -46.90
C GLY A 34 25.79 -6.74 -46.13
N ALA A 35 26.57 -7.74 -46.54
CA ALA A 35 26.72 -8.97 -45.77
C ALA A 35 27.41 -8.68 -44.43
N GLY A 36 26.61 -8.31 -43.46
CA GLY A 36 26.97 -8.33 -42.05
C GLY A 36 26.09 -9.41 -41.41
N THR A 37 26.72 -10.48 -40.96
CA THR A 37 26.09 -11.47 -40.07
C THR A 37 25.61 -10.73 -38.84
N SER A 38 24.40 -10.21 -38.83
CA SER A 38 23.74 -9.84 -37.59
C SER A 38 23.46 -11.13 -36.84
N THR A 39 24.34 -11.52 -35.96
CA THR A 39 24.05 -12.45 -34.89
C THR A 39 22.88 -11.83 -34.15
N ALA A 40 21.64 -12.31 -34.39
CA ALA A 40 20.53 -12.04 -33.54
C ALA A 40 21.00 -12.42 -32.12
N ALA A 41 21.09 -11.44 -31.22
CA ALA A 41 21.40 -11.72 -29.84
C ALA A 41 20.33 -12.73 -29.38
N GLN A 42 20.73 -13.97 -29.18
CA GLN A 42 19.86 -14.99 -28.60
C GLN A 42 19.58 -14.49 -27.20
N SER A 43 18.35 -14.05 -26.95
CA SER A 43 17.89 -13.69 -25.60
C SER A 43 18.09 -14.93 -24.73
N THR A 44 18.99 -14.84 -23.76
CA THR A 44 19.24 -15.92 -22.80
C THR A 44 17.95 -16.10 -21.98
N VAL A 45 17.50 -17.34 -21.84
CA VAL A 45 16.35 -17.69 -20.98
C VAL A 45 16.89 -18.51 -19.80
N LEU A 46 16.70 -18.00 -18.59
CA LEU A 46 17.05 -18.70 -17.35
C LEU A 46 15.86 -19.54 -16.85
N ASP A 47 16.15 -20.68 -16.24
CA ASP A 47 15.13 -21.55 -15.67
C ASP A 47 14.50 -20.90 -14.44
N GLY A 48 13.20 -20.56 -14.52
CA GLY A 48 12.44 -19.97 -13.41
C GLY A 48 12.41 -20.79 -12.12
N ASN A 49 12.80 -22.07 -12.16
CA ASN A 49 12.96 -22.92 -10.98
C ASN A 49 14.33 -22.80 -10.30
N ALA A 50 15.31 -22.17 -10.94
CA ALA A 50 16.64 -22.02 -10.37
C ALA A 50 16.62 -21.18 -9.06
N PRO A 51 17.65 -21.26 -8.20
CA PRO A 51 17.79 -20.41 -7.03
C PRO A 51 17.67 -18.91 -7.38
N LEU A 52 16.96 -18.12 -6.58
CA LEU A 52 16.69 -16.70 -6.87
C LEU A 52 17.96 -15.91 -7.16
N SER A 53 19.05 -16.17 -6.42
CA SER A 53 20.34 -15.49 -6.59
C SER A 53 20.99 -15.70 -7.97
N GLN A 54 20.61 -16.74 -8.70
CA GLN A 54 21.06 -17.01 -10.07
C GLN A 54 20.16 -16.32 -11.11
N LEU A 55 19.00 -15.85 -10.72
CA LEU A 55 17.99 -15.28 -11.62
C LEU A 55 17.98 -13.76 -11.60
N LEU A 56 17.99 -13.17 -10.39
CA LEU A 56 17.81 -11.73 -10.25
C LEU A 56 18.35 -11.19 -8.92
N LYS A 57 18.50 -9.87 -8.88
CA LYS A 57 18.74 -9.10 -7.66
C LYS A 57 17.56 -8.18 -7.41
N VAL A 58 17.15 -8.08 -6.14
CA VAL A 58 16.15 -7.09 -5.67
C VAL A 58 16.91 -5.95 -4.99
N ASN A 59 16.64 -4.73 -5.42
CA ASN A 59 17.31 -3.53 -4.92
C ASN A 59 16.28 -2.64 -4.20
N GLY A 60 16.76 -1.73 -3.36
CA GLY A 60 15.94 -0.85 -2.54
C GLY A 60 15.77 -1.37 -1.12
N ARG A 61 15.60 -0.45 -0.17
CA ARG A 61 15.44 -0.77 1.27
C ARG A 61 13.96 -0.97 1.60
N VAL A 62 13.65 -1.96 2.42
CA VAL A 62 12.31 -2.16 3.00
C VAL A 62 11.89 -0.91 3.77
N GLY A 63 10.66 -0.44 3.55
CA GLY A 63 10.11 0.74 4.24
C GLY A 63 10.70 2.09 3.79
N SER A 64 11.38 2.14 2.64
CA SER A 64 11.91 3.42 2.10
C SER A 64 10.83 4.37 1.59
N GLY A 65 9.58 3.90 1.43
CA GLY A 65 8.50 4.67 0.80
C GLY A 65 8.59 4.72 -0.72
N SER A 66 9.39 3.83 -1.32
CA SER A 66 9.55 3.68 -2.77
C SER A 66 9.42 2.21 -3.15
N ALA A 67 9.02 1.94 -4.40
CA ALA A 67 9.04 0.58 -4.92
C ALA A 67 10.47 0.02 -4.94
N PRO A 68 10.66 -1.28 -4.66
CA PRO A 68 11.89 -1.96 -5.00
C PRO A 68 12.08 -1.97 -6.52
N SER A 69 13.29 -2.24 -6.97
CA SER A 69 13.57 -2.58 -8.36
C SER A 69 14.20 -3.96 -8.44
N ILE A 70 14.01 -4.64 -9.56
CA ILE A 70 14.71 -5.88 -9.84
C ILE A 70 15.65 -5.70 -11.02
N THR A 71 16.72 -6.50 -11.03
CA THR A 71 17.64 -6.61 -12.15
C THR A 71 17.78 -8.09 -12.46
N LEU A 72 17.37 -8.52 -13.66
CA LEU A 72 17.57 -9.89 -14.12
C LEU A 72 19.04 -10.12 -14.41
N ASN A 73 19.57 -11.29 -14.06
CA ASN A 73 20.95 -11.63 -14.33
C ASN A 73 21.13 -11.85 -15.84
N ASP A 74 22.29 -11.45 -16.36
CA ASP A 74 22.67 -11.59 -17.77
C ASP A 74 21.70 -10.95 -18.78
N ASP A 75 20.90 -9.97 -18.35
CA ASP A 75 19.80 -9.37 -19.13
C ASP A 75 18.88 -10.44 -19.76
N ALA A 76 18.75 -11.58 -19.08
CA ALA A 76 17.99 -12.74 -19.54
C ALA A 76 16.51 -12.61 -19.19
N SER A 77 15.66 -13.33 -19.92
CA SER A 77 14.28 -13.58 -19.51
C SER A 77 14.21 -14.84 -18.63
N LEU A 78 13.12 -14.99 -17.89
CA LEU A 78 12.86 -16.16 -17.05
C LEU A 78 11.77 -17.03 -17.66
N SER A 79 12.01 -18.35 -17.77
CA SER A 79 10.94 -19.30 -18.07
C SER A 79 9.99 -19.42 -16.88
N ALA A 80 8.76 -19.89 -17.12
CA ALA A 80 7.80 -20.12 -16.05
C ALA A 80 8.31 -21.20 -15.07
N PRO A 81 8.22 -20.96 -13.76
CA PRO A 81 8.49 -22.01 -12.77
C PRO A 81 7.39 -23.08 -12.81
N SER A 82 7.69 -24.27 -12.32
CA SER A 82 6.74 -25.40 -12.27
C SER A 82 5.62 -25.22 -11.25
N SER A 83 5.87 -24.41 -10.22
CA SER A 83 4.93 -24.07 -9.13
C SER A 83 5.27 -22.70 -8.58
N VAL A 84 4.44 -22.18 -7.68
CA VAL A 84 4.79 -20.95 -6.95
C VAL A 84 5.97 -21.23 -6.02
N LEU A 85 6.99 -20.40 -6.13
CA LEU A 85 8.23 -20.47 -5.33
C LEU A 85 8.33 -19.21 -4.47
N THR A 86 8.81 -19.36 -3.24
CA THR A 86 8.97 -18.26 -2.28
C THR A 86 10.40 -18.21 -1.77
N ASP A 87 11.00 -17.04 -1.83
CA ASP A 87 12.37 -16.78 -1.36
C ASP A 87 12.38 -15.62 -0.36
N VAL A 88 13.05 -15.78 0.78
CA VAL A 88 13.31 -14.68 1.72
C VAL A 88 14.60 -13.99 1.31
N VAL A 89 14.49 -12.72 0.89
CA VAL A 89 15.63 -11.92 0.41
C VAL A 89 16.28 -11.13 1.54
N GLU A 90 15.46 -10.60 2.44
CA GLU A 90 15.89 -9.83 3.60
C GLU A 90 15.09 -10.27 4.82
N THR A 91 15.76 -10.60 5.91
CA THR A 91 15.10 -10.98 7.17
C THR A 91 14.99 -9.76 8.07
N GLY A 92 13.76 -9.38 8.42
CA GLY A 92 13.46 -8.29 9.33
C GLY A 92 13.77 -8.62 10.79
N LYS A 93 13.85 -7.58 11.61
CA LYS A 93 14.12 -7.67 13.05
C LYS A 93 12.94 -7.18 13.90
N GLY A 94 11.86 -6.72 13.26
CA GLY A 94 10.69 -6.19 13.93
C GLY A 94 9.84 -7.27 14.60
N ARG A 95 8.59 -6.94 14.87
CA ARG A 95 7.61 -7.83 15.48
C ARG A 95 7.39 -9.09 14.64
N ALA A 96 7.20 -10.23 15.29
CA ALA A 96 6.83 -11.46 14.60
C ALA A 96 5.39 -11.38 14.08
N VAL A 97 5.18 -11.88 12.87
CA VAL A 97 3.90 -11.86 12.16
C VAL A 97 3.35 -13.28 12.07
N SER A 98 2.09 -13.45 12.43
CA SER A 98 1.36 -14.71 12.32
C SER A 98 -0.07 -14.43 11.86
N GLU A 99 -0.78 -15.48 11.48
CA GLU A 99 -2.20 -15.37 11.16
C GLU A 99 -2.97 -14.70 12.31
N GLY A 100 -3.89 -13.78 11.97
CA GLY A 100 -4.64 -12.99 12.92
C GLY A 100 -3.86 -11.81 13.55
N THR A 101 -2.64 -11.49 13.11
CA THR A 101 -1.93 -10.28 13.53
C THR A 101 -2.07 -9.15 12.50
N PRO A 102 -2.09 -7.88 12.94
CA PRO A 102 -2.11 -6.75 12.02
C PRO A 102 -0.81 -6.68 11.20
N VAL A 103 -0.94 -6.42 9.90
CA VAL A 103 0.19 -6.23 8.99
C VAL A 103 -0.03 -5.06 8.03
N ILE A 104 1.05 -4.50 7.56
CA ILE A 104 1.11 -3.62 6.40
C ILE A 104 2.07 -4.27 5.40
N LEU A 105 1.59 -4.55 4.19
CA LEU A 105 2.37 -5.15 3.12
C LEU A 105 2.52 -4.14 1.98
N GLN A 106 3.76 -3.93 1.55
CA GLN A 106 4.04 -3.24 0.30
C GLN A 106 4.29 -4.29 -0.77
N VAL A 107 3.47 -4.27 -1.83
CA VAL A 107 3.49 -5.29 -2.88
C VAL A 107 3.84 -4.64 -4.21
N SER A 108 4.88 -5.14 -4.87
CA SER A 108 5.30 -4.74 -6.22
C SER A 108 5.37 -5.96 -7.12
N GLN A 109 4.91 -5.81 -8.36
CA GLN A 109 4.91 -6.88 -9.36
C GLN A 109 5.88 -6.55 -10.50
N PHE A 110 6.52 -7.58 -11.04
CA PHE A 110 7.49 -7.44 -12.12
C PHE A 110 7.34 -8.57 -13.13
N SER A 111 7.66 -8.25 -14.39
CA SER A 111 7.72 -9.23 -15.47
C SER A 111 9.05 -10.00 -15.44
N GLY A 112 9.00 -11.30 -15.57
CA GLY A 112 10.17 -12.14 -15.76
C GLY A 112 10.79 -12.04 -17.17
N LEU A 113 10.12 -11.36 -18.11
CA LEU A 113 10.66 -11.16 -19.46
C LEU A 113 11.80 -10.13 -19.47
N ASP A 114 11.66 -9.04 -18.72
CA ASP A 114 12.56 -7.89 -18.81
C ASP A 114 12.77 -7.17 -17.48
N GLY A 115 12.20 -7.67 -16.38
CA GLY A 115 12.31 -7.07 -15.05
C GLY A 115 11.50 -5.79 -14.85
N ARG A 116 10.65 -5.37 -15.83
CA ARG A 116 9.83 -4.17 -15.67
C ARG A 116 8.82 -4.34 -14.55
N ASN A 117 8.56 -3.22 -13.85
CA ASN A 117 7.48 -3.14 -12.88
C ASN A 117 6.12 -3.17 -13.60
N THR A 118 5.26 -4.10 -13.20
CA THR A 118 3.92 -4.33 -13.75
C THR A 118 2.82 -4.11 -12.72
N THR A 119 3.11 -3.39 -11.62
CA THR A 119 2.14 -3.14 -10.53
C THR A 119 0.93 -2.35 -10.98
N GLY A 120 1.04 -1.55 -12.06
CA GLY A 120 -0.07 -0.85 -12.70
C GLY A 120 -0.39 0.52 -12.08
N ASN A 121 0.57 1.14 -11.39
CA ASN A 121 0.53 2.54 -10.95
C ASN A 121 1.92 3.18 -11.10
N GLU A 122 1.97 4.52 -11.00
CA GLU A 122 3.22 5.30 -11.21
C GLU A 122 4.25 5.03 -10.12
N GLU A 123 3.83 4.81 -8.89
CA GLU A 123 4.71 4.54 -7.76
C GLU A 123 5.33 3.15 -7.79
N GLY A 124 4.78 2.23 -8.58
CA GLY A 124 5.28 0.88 -8.77
C GLY A 124 5.08 -0.05 -7.56
N TYR A 125 4.22 0.31 -6.60
CA TYR A 125 3.81 -0.55 -5.50
C TYR A 125 2.39 -0.25 -5.04
N LYS A 126 1.76 -1.20 -4.35
CA LYS A 126 0.49 -1.05 -3.65
C LYS A 126 0.67 -1.38 -2.18
N LEU A 127 -0.11 -0.72 -1.32
CA LEU A 127 -0.18 -1.09 0.10
C LEU A 127 -1.43 -1.91 0.37
N TRP A 128 -1.25 -2.95 1.16
CA TRP A 128 -2.33 -3.71 1.78
C TRP A 128 -2.18 -3.62 3.30
N GLN A 129 -3.26 -3.39 4.02
CA GLN A 129 -3.29 -3.34 5.47
C GLN A 129 -4.49 -4.09 6.01
N GLY A 130 -4.31 -4.80 7.09
CA GLY A 130 -5.38 -5.59 7.70
C GLY A 130 -4.85 -6.60 8.70
N MET A 131 -5.68 -7.56 9.03
CA MET A 131 -5.27 -8.73 9.81
C MET A 131 -4.76 -9.79 8.84
N LEU A 132 -3.56 -10.35 9.08
CA LEU A 132 -3.02 -11.40 8.22
C LEU A 132 -3.96 -12.61 8.21
N GLY A 133 -4.28 -13.10 7.01
CA GLY A 133 -5.20 -14.20 6.80
C GLY A 133 -5.50 -14.42 5.31
N PRO A 134 -6.55 -15.19 4.97
CA PRO A 134 -6.87 -15.53 3.58
C PRO A 134 -7.13 -14.34 2.66
N ASP A 135 -7.58 -13.21 3.20
CA ASP A 135 -7.96 -12.01 2.42
C ASP A 135 -6.77 -11.39 1.68
N VAL A 136 -5.55 -11.63 2.12
CA VAL A 136 -4.33 -11.13 1.46
C VAL A 136 -3.91 -11.99 0.25
N GLY A 137 -4.58 -13.14 0.07
CA GLY A 137 -4.23 -14.17 -0.91
C GLY A 137 -3.36 -15.28 -0.33
N GLU A 138 -3.64 -16.50 -0.75
CA GLU A 138 -3.07 -17.74 -0.18
C GLU A 138 -1.53 -17.72 -0.19
N TYR A 139 -0.93 -17.40 -1.33
CA TYR A 139 0.53 -17.44 -1.48
C TYR A 139 1.24 -16.36 -0.67
N ILE A 140 0.68 -15.15 -0.62
CA ILE A 140 1.23 -14.06 0.18
C ILE A 140 1.08 -14.40 1.67
N ASN A 141 -0.10 -14.87 2.09
CA ASN A 141 -0.33 -15.30 3.48
C ASN A 141 0.69 -16.38 3.92
N ALA A 142 0.89 -17.40 3.09
CA ALA A 142 1.86 -18.45 3.38
C ALA A 142 3.31 -17.94 3.41
N ALA A 143 3.66 -17.00 2.52
CA ALA A 143 5.02 -16.47 2.41
C ALA A 143 5.41 -15.56 3.58
N VAL A 144 4.44 -14.79 4.14
CA VAL A 144 4.71 -13.81 5.20
C VAL A 144 4.42 -14.33 6.61
N SER A 145 3.60 -15.37 6.75
CA SER A 145 3.31 -15.98 8.04
C SER A 145 4.59 -16.57 8.67
N GLY A 146 4.84 -16.27 9.94
CA GLY A 146 6.06 -16.65 10.66
C GLY A 146 7.25 -15.73 10.42
N GLN A 147 7.15 -14.76 9.51
CA GLN A 147 8.20 -13.76 9.27
C GLN A 147 8.16 -12.65 10.32
N ARG A 148 9.07 -11.68 10.18
CA ARG A 148 9.14 -10.49 11.03
C ARG A 148 8.96 -9.23 10.19
N GLU A 149 8.40 -8.19 10.78
CA GLU A 149 8.38 -6.85 10.17
C GLU A 149 9.80 -6.42 9.76
N GLY A 150 9.92 -5.82 8.59
CA GLY A 150 11.19 -5.54 7.93
C GLY A 150 11.68 -6.64 7.00
N THR A 151 10.97 -7.77 6.90
CA THR A 151 11.30 -8.87 5.97
C THR A 151 10.84 -8.51 4.55
N ARG A 152 11.65 -8.88 3.55
CA ARG A 152 11.29 -8.90 2.13
C ARG A 152 11.23 -10.34 1.65
N VAL A 153 10.10 -10.70 1.05
CA VAL A 153 9.92 -11.99 0.36
C VAL A 153 9.67 -11.76 -1.13
N VAL A 154 10.09 -12.73 -1.94
CA VAL A 154 9.85 -12.76 -3.39
C VAL A 154 9.08 -14.02 -3.71
N LEU A 155 7.93 -13.85 -4.35
CA LEU A 155 7.18 -14.95 -4.94
C LEU A 155 7.44 -14.99 -6.44
N ARG A 156 7.65 -16.18 -6.99
CA ARG A 156 7.78 -16.44 -8.41
C ARG A 156 6.64 -17.36 -8.82
N GLU A 157 5.77 -16.88 -9.70
CA GLU A 157 4.58 -17.56 -10.13
C GLU A 157 4.63 -17.80 -11.65
N PRO A 158 4.14 -18.95 -12.16
CA PRO A 158 3.98 -19.10 -13.60
C PRO A 158 2.94 -18.10 -14.13
N ALA A 159 3.25 -17.43 -15.22
CA ALA A 159 2.35 -16.50 -15.88
C ALA A 159 2.29 -16.81 -17.39
N ASP A 160 1.11 -16.68 -17.96
CA ASP A 160 0.87 -16.80 -19.40
C ASP A 160 0.86 -15.38 -20.00
N GLU A 161 1.59 -15.19 -21.10
CA GLU A 161 1.62 -13.95 -21.87
C GLU A 161 0.56 -13.94 -22.98
N GLU A 162 0.26 -12.77 -23.52
CA GLU A 162 -0.76 -12.61 -24.58
C GLU A 162 -0.42 -13.39 -25.87
N ASP A 163 0.86 -13.63 -26.13
CA ASP A 163 1.34 -14.40 -27.29
C ASP A 163 1.32 -15.92 -27.07
N GLY A 164 0.83 -16.37 -25.90
CA GLY A 164 0.77 -17.78 -25.51
C GLY A 164 2.08 -18.33 -24.95
N SER A 165 3.15 -17.53 -24.84
CA SER A 165 4.35 -17.93 -24.15
C SER A 165 4.14 -17.91 -22.63
N ARG A 166 5.03 -18.62 -21.90
CA ARG A 166 4.97 -18.68 -20.43
C ARG A 166 6.24 -18.12 -19.83
N THR A 167 6.07 -17.25 -18.87
CA THR A 167 7.16 -16.59 -18.14
C THR A 167 6.93 -16.63 -16.62
N THR A 168 7.80 -15.99 -15.88
CA THR A 168 7.69 -15.82 -14.43
C THR A 168 7.07 -14.46 -14.10
N LYS A 169 5.95 -14.45 -13.37
CA LYS A 169 5.51 -13.26 -12.63
C LYS A 169 6.28 -13.20 -11.32
N ILE A 170 6.92 -12.08 -11.03
CA ILE A 170 7.69 -11.85 -9.82
C ILE A 170 6.91 -10.87 -8.93
N THR A 171 6.57 -11.31 -7.70
CA THR A 171 5.91 -10.46 -6.72
C THR A 171 6.86 -10.25 -5.55
N VAL A 172 7.26 -9.00 -5.31
CA VAL A 172 8.06 -8.59 -4.16
C VAL A 172 7.13 -8.07 -3.08
N VAL A 173 7.19 -8.64 -1.89
CA VAL A 173 6.38 -8.28 -0.73
C VAL A 173 7.29 -7.85 0.41
N ASP A 174 7.15 -6.59 0.85
CA ASP A 174 7.82 -6.05 2.03
C ASP A 174 6.84 -6.01 3.20
N LEU A 175 7.23 -6.59 4.32
CA LEU A 175 6.49 -6.49 5.58
C LEU A 175 6.90 -5.19 6.28
N LEU A 176 6.04 -4.20 6.25
CA LEU A 176 6.31 -2.91 6.88
C LEU A 176 6.02 -2.95 8.39
N PRO A 177 6.68 -2.08 9.19
CA PRO A 177 6.36 -1.94 10.60
C PRO A 177 4.91 -1.48 10.81
N THR A 178 4.25 -2.02 11.83
CA THR A 178 2.89 -1.61 12.24
C THR A 178 2.88 -0.75 13.50
N THR A 179 4.06 -0.35 13.98
CA THR A 179 4.28 0.66 15.03
C THR A 179 5.39 1.60 14.60
N ALA A 180 5.48 2.75 15.22
CA ALA A 180 6.56 3.71 14.93
C ALA A 180 7.94 3.07 15.15
N THR A 181 8.86 3.39 14.24
CA THR A 181 10.24 2.89 14.27
C THR A 181 11.21 4.00 13.90
N GLY A 182 12.20 4.22 14.73
CA GLY A 182 13.19 5.29 14.51
C GLY A 182 13.99 5.59 15.74
N GLU A 183 14.49 6.83 15.80
CA GLU A 183 15.26 7.33 16.95
C GLU A 183 14.31 7.83 18.03
N GLU A 184 14.43 7.28 19.26
CA GLU A 184 13.70 7.78 20.41
C GLU A 184 14.17 9.20 20.77
N LYS A 185 13.22 10.09 21.02
CA LYS A 185 13.47 11.47 21.44
C LYS A 185 12.98 11.69 22.86
N ARG A 186 13.73 12.48 23.62
CA ARG A 186 13.29 12.93 24.93
C ARG A 186 12.21 13.99 24.75
N PRO A 187 10.99 13.80 25.28
CA PRO A 187 9.95 14.81 25.18
C PRO A 187 10.28 16.07 25.94
N ALA A 188 9.83 17.21 25.44
CA ALA A 188 9.97 18.50 26.11
C ALA A 188 9.13 18.55 27.41
N ALA A 189 9.50 19.42 28.33
CA ALA A 189 8.72 19.65 29.53
C ALA A 189 7.33 20.17 29.17
N GLY A 190 6.29 19.63 29.83
CA GLY A 190 4.89 19.97 29.50
C GLY A 190 4.23 19.11 28.44
N THR A 191 4.95 18.16 27.86
CA THR A 191 4.37 17.15 26.96
C THR A 191 3.57 16.13 27.77
N PRO A 192 2.33 15.76 27.34
CA PRO A 192 1.60 14.65 27.95
C PRO A 192 2.40 13.36 27.92
N SER A 193 2.36 12.60 29.00
CA SER A 193 3.06 11.31 29.07
C SER A 193 2.34 10.26 28.21
N VAL A 194 3.13 9.46 27.51
CA VAL A 194 2.66 8.33 26.68
C VAL A 194 3.36 7.08 27.16
N SER A 195 2.60 6.04 27.44
CA SER A 195 3.13 4.72 27.78
C SER A 195 2.50 3.65 26.91
N GLU A 196 3.31 2.66 26.53
CA GLU A 196 2.89 1.53 25.70
C GLU A 196 2.73 0.27 26.55
N GLY A 197 1.58 -0.37 26.44
CA GLY A 197 1.30 -1.65 27.07
C GLY A 197 1.99 -2.80 26.36
N LYS A 198 2.02 -3.98 26.98
CA LYS A 198 2.60 -5.21 26.40
C LYS A 198 1.83 -5.70 25.16
N ASP A 199 0.57 -5.31 25.06
CA ASP A 199 -0.35 -5.60 23.96
C ASP A 199 -0.32 -4.51 22.86
N GLY A 200 0.65 -3.60 22.88
CA GLY A 200 0.77 -2.48 21.96
C GLY A 200 -0.27 -1.37 22.15
N SER A 201 -1.10 -1.43 23.20
CA SER A 201 -2.02 -0.34 23.54
C SER A 201 -1.28 0.89 24.04
N ILE A 202 -1.83 2.08 23.79
CA ILE A 202 -1.25 3.36 24.24
C ILE A 202 -2.13 3.96 25.33
N THR A 203 -1.50 4.33 26.43
CA THR A 203 -2.10 5.13 27.51
C THR A 203 -1.50 6.52 27.49
N VAL A 204 -2.33 7.55 27.56
CA VAL A 204 -1.94 8.97 27.53
C VAL A 204 -2.40 9.65 28.82
N SER A 205 -1.55 10.50 29.40
CA SER A 205 -1.90 11.31 30.57
C SER A 205 -1.38 12.73 30.45
N SER A 206 -2.29 13.69 30.62
CA SER A 206 -2.03 15.13 30.74
C SER A 206 -2.15 15.61 32.21
N ALA A 207 -2.22 14.69 33.17
CA ALA A 207 -2.42 15.01 34.57
C ALA A 207 -1.37 16.02 35.10
N GLY A 208 -1.84 17.08 35.72
CA GLY A 208 -0.98 18.15 36.26
C GLY A 208 -0.47 19.15 35.23
N LEU A 209 -0.82 19.00 33.95
CA LEU A 209 -0.43 19.95 32.91
C LEU A 209 -1.58 20.95 32.66
N PRO A 210 -1.26 22.24 32.37
CA PRO A 210 -2.26 23.21 31.97
C PRO A 210 -2.83 22.85 30.59
N ALA A 211 -4.13 23.11 30.38
CA ALA A 211 -4.76 22.88 29.07
C ALA A 211 -4.05 23.74 27.98
N PRO A 212 -3.87 23.18 26.75
CA PRO A 212 -3.21 23.90 25.69
C PRO A 212 -4.06 25.06 25.17
N THR A 213 -3.45 26.23 25.05
CA THR A 213 -4.06 27.43 24.45
C THR A 213 -3.68 27.57 22.98
N ARG A 214 -2.73 26.78 22.50
CA ARG A 214 -2.28 26.65 21.10
C ARG A 214 -1.85 25.22 20.85
N ALA A 215 -1.89 24.80 19.59
CA ALA A 215 -1.39 23.48 19.22
C ALA A 215 0.11 23.37 19.45
N SER A 216 0.54 22.20 19.88
CA SER A 216 1.95 21.83 19.95
C SER A 216 2.14 20.40 19.47
N THR A 217 3.29 20.15 18.85
CA THR A 217 3.72 18.86 18.32
C THR A 217 5.00 18.43 19.00
N GLU A 218 5.00 17.24 19.55
CA GLU A 218 6.18 16.61 20.11
C GLU A 218 6.44 15.27 19.44
N ILE A 219 7.69 15.05 19.01
CA ILE A 219 8.11 13.81 18.36
C ILE A 219 8.74 12.91 19.42
N LEU A 220 8.10 11.78 19.74
CA LEU A 220 8.64 10.78 20.68
C LEU A 220 9.57 9.77 19.99
N ILE A 221 9.25 9.41 18.75
CA ILE A 221 10.08 8.56 17.90
C ILE A 221 10.20 9.27 16.55
N LYS A 222 11.43 9.53 16.12
CA LYS A 222 11.71 10.16 14.83
C LYS A 222 11.99 9.09 13.77
N GLY A 223 11.06 8.91 12.86
CA GLY A 223 11.20 8.03 11.70
C GLY A 223 12.21 8.51 10.68
N THR A 224 12.59 7.63 9.76
CA THR A 224 13.56 7.91 8.69
C THR A 224 12.96 7.78 7.29
N GLY A 225 11.63 7.59 7.19
CA GLY A 225 10.91 7.51 5.93
C GLY A 225 10.69 8.86 5.25
N PRO A 226 9.92 8.92 4.15
CA PRO A 226 9.59 10.16 3.46
C PRO A 226 8.79 11.12 4.34
N GLN A 227 8.87 12.41 4.04
CA GLN A 227 8.07 13.43 4.72
C GLN A 227 6.61 13.41 4.25
N ILE A 228 5.72 13.82 5.16
CA ILE A 228 4.28 13.91 4.91
C ILE A 228 3.96 15.26 4.27
N GLY A 229 3.18 15.21 3.18
CA GLY A 229 2.57 16.38 2.56
C GLY A 229 1.13 16.61 3.03
N SER A 230 0.59 17.79 2.76
CA SER A 230 -0.77 18.19 3.18
C SER A 230 -1.91 17.47 2.46
N GLN A 231 -1.62 16.77 1.36
CA GLN A 231 -2.60 16.03 0.55
C GLN A 231 -2.39 14.50 0.64
N ASP A 232 -1.44 14.06 1.45
CA ASP A 232 -1.10 12.65 1.53
C ASP A 232 -2.21 11.83 2.20
N ARG A 233 -2.32 10.59 1.78
CA ARG A 233 -3.01 9.54 2.51
C ARG A 233 -1.98 8.70 3.25
N LEU A 234 -2.22 8.48 4.51
CA LEU A 234 -1.30 7.79 5.39
C LEU A 234 -1.93 6.49 5.90
N ILE A 235 -1.10 5.51 6.15
CA ILE A 235 -1.45 4.41 7.04
C ILE A 235 -0.90 4.77 8.40
N ALA A 236 -1.77 4.81 9.40
CA ALA A 236 -1.42 5.30 10.73
C ALA A 236 -2.13 4.52 11.84
N ARG A 237 -1.57 4.58 13.04
CA ARG A 237 -2.27 4.28 14.29
C ARG A 237 -2.55 5.58 15.02
N THR A 238 -3.74 5.69 15.57
CA THR A 238 -4.18 6.91 16.27
C THR A 238 -4.88 6.58 17.56
N THR A 239 -4.70 7.42 18.55
CA THR A 239 -5.56 7.50 19.72
C THR A 239 -5.78 8.97 20.08
N MET A 240 -7.02 9.32 20.42
CA MET A 240 -7.39 10.67 20.86
C MET A 240 -8.05 10.58 22.23
N VAL A 241 -7.53 11.36 23.17
CA VAL A 241 -8.07 11.40 24.53
C VAL A 241 -8.43 12.82 24.94
N SER A 242 -9.43 12.94 25.82
CA SER A 242 -9.77 14.20 26.48
C SER A 242 -8.60 14.71 27.32
N TRP A 243 -8.23 15.99 27.17
CA TRP A 243 -7.18 16.60 28.00
C TRP A 243 -7.52 16.55 29.47
N ALA A 244 -8.78 16.82 29.82
CA ALA A 244 -9.22 16.95 31.21
C ALA A 244 -9.31 15.59 31.93
N THR A 245 -9.76 14.55 31.22
CA THR A 245 -10.08 13.25 31.84
C THR A 245 -9.14 12.12 31.47
N GLY A 246 -8.34 12.28 30.40
CA GLY A 246 -7.52 11.20 29.83
C GLY A 246 -8.34 10.08 29.20
N GLN A 247 -9.67 10.20 29.13
CA GLN A 247 -10.53 9.17 28.54
C GLN A 247 -10.47 9.21 27.02
N PRO A 248 -10.48 8.06 26.35
CA PRO A 248 -10.56 8.00 24.91
C PRO A 248 -11.84 8.64 24.38
N LEU A 249 -11.70 9.50 23.38
CA LEU A 249 -12.82 10.14 22.67
C LEU A 249 -13.23 9.33 21.44
N GLU A 250 -12.33 8.49 20.93
CA GLU A 250 -12.55 7.59 19.81
C GLU A 250 -11.90 6.24 20.09
N LYS A 251 -12.32 5.21 19.34
CA LYS A 251 -11.68 3.90 19.42
C LYS A 251 -10.23 4.03 18.94
N SER A 252 -9.29 3.71 19.82
CA SER A 252 -7.87 3.63 19.49
C SER A 252 -7.63 2.56 18.41
N THR A 253 -6.69 2.84 17.51
CA THR A 253 -6.17 1.85 16.56
C THR A 253 -4.82 1.26 17.00
N PHE A 254 -4.36 1.61 18.21
CA PHE A 254 -3.23 0.96 18.85
C PHE A 254 -3.64 -0.38 19.46
N GLY A 255 -2.70 -1.29 19.52
CA GLY A 255 -2.88 -2.63 20.08
C GLY A 255 -2.68 -3.74 19.03
N ASP A 256 -2.37 -4.94 19.52
CA ASP A 256 -2.05 -6.11 18.70
C ASP A 256 -3.28 -6.72 17.98
N GLN A 257 -4.49 -6.33 18.39
CA GLN A 257 -5.74 -6.81 17.81
C GLN A 257 -6.41 -5.79 16.87
N GLU A 258 -5.80 -4.63 16.68
CA GLU A 258 -6.37 -3.58 15.83
C GLU A 258 -5.42 -3.33 14.65
N PRO A 259 -5.91 -3.42 13.39
CA PRO A 259 -5.09 -3.07 12.24
C PRO A 259 -4.91 -1.54 12.18
N PRO A 260 -3.75 -1.06 11.69
CA PRO A 260 -3.60 0.35 11.33
C PRO A 260 -4.68 0.78 10.35
N LYS A 261 -5.02 2.08 10.34
CA LYS A 261 -6.07 2.63 9.48
C LYS A 261 -5.53 3.71 8.57
N GLN A 262 -6.27 3.98 7.52
CA GLN A 262 -6.00 5.11 6.63
C GLN A 262 -6.36 6.42 7.34
N LEU A 263 -5.46 7.40 7.25
CA LEU A 263 -5.61 8.78 7.68
C LEU A 263 -5.42 9.67 6.45
N ASP A 264 -6.50 10.30 6.00
CA ASP A 264 -6.47 11.25 4.89
C ASP A 264 -6.18 12.66 5.45
N MET A 265 -5.03 13.22 5.08
CA MET A 265 -4.59 14.54 5.53
C MET A 265 -5.52 15.67 5.08
N SER A 266 -6.21 15.51 3.94
CA SER A 266 -7.16 16.51 3.42
C SER A 266 -8.43 16.60 4.27
N ASN A 267 -8.81 15.51 4.95
CA ASN A 267 -10.05 15.38 5.72
C ASN A 267 -9.79 15.23 7.24
N ALA A 268 -8.53 15.24 7.66
CA ALA A 268 -8.16 15.14 9.08
C ALA A 268 -8.58 16.40 9.86
N LEU A 269 -8.63 16.28 11.19
CA LEU A 269 -8.79 17.44 12.08
C LEU A 269 -7.78 18.53 11.71
N VAL A 270 -8.21 19.79 11.73
CA VAL A 270 -7.33 20.93 11.41
C VAL A 270 -6.03 20.90 12.21
N GLY A 271 -6.13 20.61 13.53
CA GLY A 271 -4.96 20.47 14.38
C GLY A 271 -4.05 19.29 13.98
N VAL A 272 -4.59 18.21 13.44
CA VAL A 272 -3.81 17.07 12.93
C VAL A 272 -3.17 17.42 11.59
N SER A 273 -3.97 17.85 10.61
CA SER A 273 -3.48 18.13 9.25
C SER A 273 -2.41 19.20 9.19
N GLN A 274 -2.51 20.25 10.03
CA GLN A 274 -1.51 21.32 10.08
C GLN A 274 -0.21 20.93 10.78
N ASN A 275 -0.27 20.00 11.73
CA ASN A 275 0.87 19.66 12.58
C ASN A 275 1.56 18.35 12.21
N LEU A 276 1.06 17.59 11.22
CA LEU A 276 1.73 16.41 10.68
C LEU A 276 2.53 16.67 9.41
N VAL A 277 2.34 17.81 8.73
CA VAL A 277 3.16 18.17 7.57
C VAL A 277 4.63 18.18 7.96
N ASP A 278 5.50 17.69 7.06
CA ASP A 278 6.95 17.54 7.24
C ASP A 278 7.39 16.50 8.29
N ILE A 279 6.47 15.88 9.01
CA ILE A 279 6.78 14.71 9.83
C ILE A 279 7.19 13.55 8.91
N THR A 280 8.17 12.76 9.33
CA THR A 280 8.66 11.61 8.57
C THR A 280 7.87 10.34 8.89
N VAL A 281 7.62 9.51 7.90
CA VAL A 281 7.10 8.15 8.09
C VAL A 281 8.01 7.35 9.01
N GLY A 282 7.41 6.56 9.90
CA GLY A 282 8.05 5.87 11.01
C GLY A 282 7.99 6.64 12.33
N SER A 283 7.51 7.89 12.34
CA SER A 283 7.47 8.71 13.57
C SER A 283 6.26 8.39 14.45
N ARG A 284 6.47 8.55 15.78
CA ARG A 284 5.41 8.71 16.79
C ARG A 284 5.37 10.14 17.24
N VAL A 285 4.21 10.78 17.09
CA VAL A 285 4.00 12.16 17.51
C VAL A 285 2.89 12.28 18.54
N VAL A 286 3.03 13.25 19.43
CA VAL A 286 2.00 13.68 20.39
C VAL A 286 1.57 15.09 20.00
N LEU A 287 0.31 15.27 19.71
CA LEU A 287 -0.29 16.57 19.45
C LEU A 287 -1.12 16.99 20.66
N SER A 288 -0.83 18.16 21.21
CA SER A 288 -1.67 18.83 22.21
C SER A 288 -2.49 19.88 21.48
N LEU A 289 -3.79 19.70 21.37
CA LEU A 289 -4.68 20.54 20.57
C LEU A 289 -5.69 21.28 21.43
N PRO A 290 -5.81 22.63 21.30
CA PRO A 290 -6.88 23.38 21.91
C PRO A 290 -8.22 23.03 21.27
N ALA A 291 -9.31 23.36 21.92
CA ALA A 291 -10.67 23.01 21.50
C ALA A 291 -10.99 23.43 20.04
N GLU A 292 -10.53 24.62 19.62
CA GLU A 292 -10.80 25.15 18.27
C GLU A 292 -10.17 24.30 17.16
N GLN A 293 -9.07 23.61 17.47
CA GLN A 293 -8.39 22.72 16.53
C GLN A 293 -8.77 21.23 16.66
N ALA A 294 -9.63 20.94 17.65
CA ALA A 294 -10.17 19.62 17.99
C ALA A 294 -11.70 19.55 17.84
N GLN A 295 -12.27 20.17 16.82
CA GLN A 295 -13.73 20.28 16.57
C GLN A 295 -14.51 21.11 17.61
N GLY A 296 -13.87 21.96 18.40
CA GLY A 296 -14.52 22.98 19.23
C GLY A 296 -15.15 22.51 20.53
N LYS A 297 -15.00 21.25 20.92
CA LYS A 297 -15.64 20.71 22.14
C LYS A 297 -14.76 20.89 23.39
N GLU A 298 -13.58 20.35 23.36
CA GLU A 298 -12.63 20.39 24.46
C GLU A 298 -11.19 20.23 23.93
N PRO A 299 -10.16 20.63 24.70
CA PRO A 299 -8.78 20.33 24.38
C PRO A 299 -8.54 18.81 24.41
N VAL A 300 -7.68 18.32 23.50
CA VAL A 300 -7.38 16.90 23.37
C VAL A 300 -5.88 16.62 23.24
N VAL A 301 -5.50 15.39 23.53
CA VAL A 301 -4.21 14.83 23.14
C VAL A 301 -4.44 13.80 22.05
N VAL A 302 -3.70 13.91 20.95
CA VAL A 302 -3.70 12.91 19.89
C VAL A 302 -2.31 12.29 19.80
N VAL A 303 -2.21 10.97 19.85
CA VAL A 303 -0.98 10.22 19.60
C VAL A 303 -1.11 9.53 18.26
N ILE A 304 -0.12 9.69 17.41
CA ILE A 304 -0.14 9.18 16.04
C ILE A 304 1.19 8.49 15.74
N ASP A 305 1.11 7.22 15.29
CA ASP A 305 2.20 6.53 14.61
C ASP A 305 1.95 6.64 13.10
N VAL A 306 2.86 7.27 12.40
CA VAL A 306 2.82 7.40 10.94
C VAL A 306 3.61 6.26 10.32
N LEU A 307 2.93 5.32 9.68
CA LEU A 307 3.52 4.02 9.30
C LEU A 307 3.89 3.92 7.83
N ALA A 308 3.07 4.48 6.94
CA ALA A 308 3.34 4.50 5.51
C ALA A 308 2.58 5.64 4.81
N LYS A 309 3.03 6.02 3.60
CA LYS A 309 2.25 6.85 2.67
C LYS A 309 1.57 5.92 1.68
N ASP A 310 0.25 6.05 1.54
CA ASP A 310 -0.54 5.26 0.60
C ASP A 310 -0.46 5.89 -0.80
N PRO A 311 0.13 5.20 -1.79
CA PRO A 311 0.27 5.71 -3.14
C PRO A 311 -1.05 5.68 -3.93
N ALA A 312 -2.12 5.08 -3.39
CA ALA A 312 -3.33 4.78 -4.15
C ALA A 312 -4.11 6.02 -4.62
N GLN A 313 -3.61 7.24 -4.38
CA GLN A 313 -4.19 8.45 -4.95
C GLN A 313 -3.18 9.57 -5.14
N ALA A 314 -2.47 9.53 -6.27
CA ALA A 314 -2.13 10.78 -6.94
C ALA A 314 -3.44 11.38 -7.53
N PRO A 315 -3.61 12.73 -7.59
CA PRO A 315 -4.82 13.34 -8.15
C PRO A 315 -4.99 12.92 -9.61
N GLY A 316 -5.90 12.01 -9.91
CA GLY A 316 -6.18 11.54 -11.27
C GLY A 316 -6.63 10.09 -11.42
N GLY A 317 -6.46 9.23 -10.43
CA GLY A 317 -6.85 7.82 -10.48
C GLY A 317 -8.16 7.56 -9.75
N ALA A 318 -9.30 7.83 -10.38
CA ALA A 318 -10.56 7.24 -9.94
C ALA A 318 -10.61 5.79 -10.41
N GLU A 319 -11.12 4.92 -9.50
CA GLU A 319 -11.70 3.61 -9.72
C GLU A 319 -10.98 2.39 -9.17
N GLY A 320 -11.75 1.70 -8.34
CA GLY A 320 -11.53 0.34 -7.93
C GLY A 320 -12.07 -0.03 -6.54
N HIS A 321 -13.24 0.51 -6.15
CA HIS A 321 -14.00 -0.10 -5.05
C HIS A 321 -14.56 -1.42 -5.55
N ALA A 322 -13.98 -2.54 -5.15
CA ALA A 322 -14.66 -3.82 -5.16
C ALA A 322 -15.78 -3.74 -4.13
N GLY A 323 -16.97 -3.31 -4.59
CA GLY A 323 -18.16 -3.25 -3.79
C GLY A 323 -18.56 -4.65 -3.35
N SER A 324 -18.67 -4.85 -2.06
CA SER A 324 -19.45 -5.93 -1.46
C SER A 324 -20.87 -5.81 -1.99
N ALA A 325 -21.24 -6.71 -2.89
CA ALA A 325 -22.63 -6.88 -3.32
C ALA A 325 -23.44 -7.42 -2.14
N SER A 326 -24.10 -6.51 -1.43
CA SER A 326 -25.21 -6.86 -0.52
C SER A 326 -26.38 -7.29 -1.38
N SER A 327 -26.66 -8.58 -1.41
CA SER A 327 -27.86 -9.16 -1.99
C SER A 327 -29.09 -8.72 -1.20
N ALA A 328 -29.76 -7.68 -1.69
CA ALA A 328 -31.08 -7.32 -1.23
C ALA A 328 -32.11 -8.24 -1.91
N THR A 329 -32.71 -9.10 -1.14
CA THR A 329 -33.89 -9.89 -1.50
C THR A 329 -35.08 -8.94 -1.72
N PRO A 330 -35.83 -9.03 -2.84
CA PRO A 330 -37.02 -8.21 -3.01
C PRO A 330 -38.16 -8.73 -2.11
N GLN A 331 -38.58 -7.90 -1.17
CA GLN A 331 -39.86 -8.12 -0.47
C GLN A 331 -41.02 -7.77 -1.39
N THR A 332 -41.82 -8.76 -1.71
CA THR A 332 -43.14 -8.64 -2.35
C THR A 332 -44.10 -7.99 -1.34
N SER A 333 -44.49 -6.74 -1.57
CA SER A 333 -45.55 -6.09 -0.85
C SER A 333 -46.89 -6.52 -1.48
N THR A 334 -47.67 -7.34 -0.78
CA THR A 334 -49.08 -7.56 -1.03
C THR A 334 -49.84 -6.36 -0.49
N GLY A 335 -50.41 -5.54 -1.36
CA GLY A 335 -51.33 -4.47 -1.05
C GLY A 335 -52.69 -4.98 -0.60
N PRO A 336 -53.45 -4.25 0.23
CA PRO A 336 -54.76 -4.65 0.70
C PRO A 336 -55.84 -4.37 -0.35
N THR A 337 -56.73 -5.35 -0.53
CA THR A 337 -57.95 -5.31 -1.33
C THR A 337 -58.95 -4.29 -0.80
N PRO A 338 -59.64 -3.49 -1.62
CA PRO A 338 -60.73 -2.61 -1.16
C PRO A 338 -62.00 -3.43 -0.85
N LYS A 339 -62.62 -3.15 0.27
CA LYS A 339 -63.97 -3.59 0.60
C LYS A 339 -64.99 -2.68 -0.07
N ASP A 340 -65.87 -3.27 -0.84
CA ASP A 340 -67.07 -2.68 -1.41
C ASP A 340 -68.14 -2.52 -0.31
N PRO A 341 -69.01 -1.48 -0.36
CA PRO A 341 -70.02 -1.22 0.63
C PRO A 341 -71.38 -1.86 0.24
N SER A 342 -72.02 -2.45 1.19
CA SER A 342 -73.47 -2.63 1.27
C SER A 342 -73.92 -2.65 2.73
#